data_4edd172281ded247898b05bb97fa89dd
#
_entry.id   4edd172281ded247898b05bb97fa89dd
#
_cell.length_a   1.000
_cell.length_b   1.000
_cell.length_c   1.000
_cell.angle_alpha   90.00
_cell.angle_beta   90.00
_cell.angle_gamma   90.00
#
_symmetry.space_group_name_H-M   'P 1'
#
loop_
_entity.id
_entity.type
_entity.pdbx_description
1 polymer ?
#
loop_
_entity_poly.entity_id
_entity_poly.type
_entity_poly.pdbx_seq_one_letter_code
_entity_poly.pdbx_strand_id
1 'polypeptide(L)'
;ALGRCYIPNDRLSEIGLNHEDLHNPDSIDVFRPLYDSYLDLTCDHYDSAINYIRMIPRKYRSLRMACMLPVVIGLDTIALLRKGNVLDASERIKVNRSRIRKIAVSCLISTRFKGMENRILSRAANRALNGI
;
A
#
# COMPACT_ATOMS: atom_id res chain seq x y z
N ALA A 1 -3.64 20.61 0.29
CA ALA A 1 -3.40 19.53 -0.69
C ALA A 1 -2.78 20.16 -1.93
N LEU A 2 -1.83 19.46 -2.60
CA LEU A 2 -1.14 20.00 -3.79
C LEU A 2 -2.03 19.94 -5.05
N GLY A 3 -3.26 19.45 -4.97
CA GLY A 3 -4.23 19.37 -6.07
C GLY A 3 -3.74 18.57 -7.28
N ARG A 4 -2.77 17.67 -7.09
CA ARG A 4 -2.22 16.85 -8.19
C ARG A 4 -2.93 15.53 -8.26
N CYS A 5 -3.56 15.23 -9.39
CA CYS A 5 -4.05 13.89 -9.72
C CYS A 5 -3.15 13.30 -10.82
N TYR A 6 -2.76 12.05 -10.66
CA TYR A 6 -1.94 11.33 -11.63
C TYR A 6 -2.75 10.29 -12.43
N ILE A 7 -4.05 10.19 -12.16
CA ILE A 7 -4.95 9.34 -12.94
C ILE A 7 -5.23 10.02 -14.28
N PRO A 8 -5.03 9.33 -15.41
CA PRO A 8 -5.29 9.89 -16.73
C PRO A 8 -6.75 10.33 -16.91
N ASN A 9 -6.96 11.43 -17.64
CA ASN A 9 -8.29 11.98 -17.89
C ASN A 9 -9.23 11.02 -18.61
N ASP A 10 -8.72 10.26 -19.57
CA ASP A 10 -9.48 9.25 -20.31
C ASP A 10 -10.08 8.20 -19.35
N ARG A 11 -9.31 7.75 -18.37
CA ARG A 11 -9.77 6.80 -17.36
C ARG A 11 -10.84 7.38 -16.44
N LEU A 12 -10.76 8.65 -16.10
CA LEU A 12 -11.81 9.33 -15.34
C LEU A 12 -13.07 9.51 -16.17
N SER A 13 -12.92 9.89 -17.45
CA SER A 13 -14.05 10.07 -18.37
C SER A 13 -14.81 8.76 -18.63
N GLU A 14 -14.13 7.61 -18.66
CA GLU A 14 -14.76 6.29 -18.78
C GLU A 14 -15.78 6.00 -17.67
N ILE A 15 -15.59 6.55 -16.48
CA ILE A 15 -16.50 6.42 -15.34
C ILE A 15 -17.40 7.65 -15.13
N GLY A 16 -17.40 8.58 -16.10
CA GLY A 16 -18.22 9.79 -16.05
C GLY A 16 -17.73 10.87 -15.09
N LEU A 17 -16.48 10.84 -14.68
CA LEU A 17 -15.84 11.83 -13.82
C LEU A 17 -14.79 12.65 -14.58
N ASN A 18 -14.48 13.83 -14.04
CA ASN A 18 -13.38 14.68 -14.43
C ASN A 18 -12.51 15.04 -13.21
N HIS A 19 -11.41 15.78 -13.39
CA HIS A 19 -10.51 16.15 -12.28
C HIS A 19 -11.18 17.07 -11.24
N GLU A 20 -12.18 17.84 -11.60
CA GLU A 20 -12.88 18.75 -10.68
C GLU A 20 -13.79 17.94 -9.73
N ASP A 21 -14.40 16.87 -10.23
CA ASP A 21 -15.26 15.98 -9.43
C ASP A 21 -14.49 15.29 -8.30
N LEU A 22 -13.16 15.13 -8.42
CA LEU A 22 -12.31 14.56 -7.38
C LEU A 22 -12.11 15.48 -6.16
N HIS A 23 -12.56 16.73 -6.23
CA HIS A 23 -12.61 17.63 -5.08
C HIS A 23 -13.87 17.44 -4.23
N ASN A 24 -14.85 16.69 -4.72
CA ASN A 24 -16.07 16.36 -4.00
C ASN A 24 -15.95 14.98 -3.34
N PRO A 25 -15.94 14.89 -2.00
CA PRO A 25 -15.89 13.59 -1.28
C PRO A 25 -17.04 12.64 -1.64
N ASP A 26 -18.19 13.15 -2.06
CA ASP A 26 -19.38 12.35 -2.43
C ASP A 26 -19.17 11.58 -3.74
N SER A 27 -18.19 11.96 -4.57
CA SER A 27 -17.84 11.26 -5.79
C SER A 27 -17.11 9.91 -5.52
N ILE A 28 -16.85 9.58 -4.25
CA ILE A 28 -16.07 8.40 -3.88
C ILE A 28 -16.70 7.10 -4.37
N ASP A 29 -18.01 6.95 -4.35
CA ASP A 29 -18.68 5.70 -4.74
C ASP A 29 -18.49 5.39 -6.23
N VAL A 30 -18.51 6.43 -7.08
CA VAL A 30 -18.25 6.29 -8.52
C VAL A 30 -16.76 6.12 -8.79
N PHE A 31 -15.91 6.79 -8.02
CA PHE A 31 -14.46 6.76 -8.18
C PHE A 31 -13.82 5.48 -7.64
N ARG A 32 -14.40 4.87 -6.59
CA ARG A 32 -13.83 3.74 -5.85
C ARG A 32 -13.44 2.55 -6.73
N PRO A 33 -14.27 2.05 -7.68
CA PRO A 33 -13.89 0.90 -8.50
C PRO A 33 -12.64 1.15 -9.35
N LEU A 34 -12.52 2.35 -9.94
CA LEU A 34 -11.34 2.75 -10.69
C LEU A 34 -10.11 2.84 -9.77
N TYR A 35 -10.26 3.49 -8.62
CA TYR A 35 -9.19 3.64 -7.65
C TYR A 35 -8.70 2.29 -7.14
N ASP A 36 -9.59 1.37 -6.78
CA ASP A 36 -9.25 0.03 -6.31
C ASP A 36 -8.52 -0.78 -7.38
N SER A 37 -8.83 -0.61 -8.68
CA SER A 37 -8.09 -1.26 -9.75
C SER A 37 -6.61 -0.81 -9.80
N TYR A 38 -6.32 0.45 -9.49
CA TYR A 38 -4.94 0.93 -9.36
C TYR A 38 -4.26 0.40 -8.08
N LEU A 39 -5.01 0.22 -7.00
CA LEU A 39 -4.48 -0.43 -5.79
C LEU A 39 -4.15 -1.90 -6.05
N ASP A 40 -4.97 -2.62 -6.83
CA ASP A 40 -4.71 -4.00 -7.23
C ASP A 40 -3.43 -4.09 -8.07
N LEU A 41 -3.29 -3.25 -9.09
CA LEU A 41 -2.08 -3.17 -9.89
C LEU A 41 -0.84 -2.86 -9.03
N THR A 42 -1.01 -2.00 -8.02
CA THR A 42 0.06 -1.68 -7.07
C THR A 42 0.43 -2.90 -6.22
N CYS A 43 -0.55 -3.71 -5.80
CA CYS A 43 -0.30 -4.97 -5.08
C CYS A 43 0.50 -5.96 -5.94
N ASP A 44 0.24 -6.08 -7.24
CA ASP A 44 1.00 -6.93 -8.16
C ASP A 44 2.48 -6.50 -8.22
N HIS A 45 2.74 -5.19 -8.23
CA HIS A 45 4.12 -4.69 -8.14
C HIS A 45 4.78 -5.01 -6.78
N TYR A 46 4.02 -4.99 -5.68
CA TYR A 46 4.54 -5.41 -4.38
C TYR A 46 4.84 -6.91 -4.32
N ASP A 47 4.09 -7.76 -5.02
CA ASP A 47 4.42 -9.18 -5.13
C ASP A 47 5.77 -9.41 -5.82
N SER A 48 6.06 -8.63 -6.85
CA SER A 48 7.39 -8.62 -7.49
C SER A 48 8.49 -8.19 -6.51
N ALA A 49 8.24 -7.16 -5.71
CA ALA A 49 9.18 -6.70 -4.67
C ALA A 49 9.39 -7.77 -3.57
N ILE A 50 8.33 -8.46 -3.16
CA ILE A 50 8.40 -9.57 -2.20
C ILE A 50 9.25 -10.71 -2.75
N ASN A 51 9.07 -11.06 -4.01
CA ASN A 51 9.86 -12.10 -4.66
C ASN A 51 11.34 -11.69 -4.74
N TYR A 52 11.65 -10.44 -5.06
CA TYR A 52 13.00 -9.92 -5.01
C TYR A 52 13.63 -10.07 -3.60
N ILE A 53 12.90 -9.71 -2.54
CA ILE A 53 13.38 -9.87 -1.16
C ILE A 53 13.70 -11.34 -0.86
N ARG A 54 12.89 -12.27 -1.34
CA ARG A 54 13.11 -13.72 -1.15
C ARG A 54 14.40 -14.22 -1.83
N MET A 55 14.80 -13.61 -2.94
CA MET A 55 16.02 -13.95 -3.67
C MET A 55 17.29 -13.43 -2.95
N ILE A 56 17.22 -12.40 -2.10
CA ILE A 56 18.37 -11.88 -1.36
C ILE A 56 18.88 -12.96 -0.40
N PRO A 57 20.16 -13.37 -0.48
CA PRO A 57 20.72 -14.39 0.42
C PRO A 57 20.58 -14.01 1.90
N ARG A 58 20.22 -14.98 2.75
CA ARG A 58 19.93 -14.74 4.18
C ARG A 58 21.08 -14.16 4.98
N LYS A 59 22.32 -14.35 4.52
CA LYS A 59 23.51 -13.75 5.15
C LYS A 59 23.47 -12.21 5.13
N TYR A 60 22.77 -11.59 4.18
CA TYR A 60 22.64 -10.14 4.05
C TYR A 60 21.39 -9.61 4.80
N ARG A 61 21.34 -9.83 6.12
CA ARG A 61 20.17 -9.49 6.97
C ARG A 61 19.80 -8.02 6.92
N SER A 62 20.79 -7.12 6.97
CA SER A 62 20.54 -5.67 6.91
C SER A 62 19.90 -5.25 5.59
N LEU A 63 20.37 -5.81 4.47
CA LEU A 63 19.82 -5.55 3.15
C LEU A 63 18.37 -6.07 3.06
N ARG A 64 18.12 -7.30 3.54
CA ARG A 64 16.76 -7.86 3.57
C ARG A 64 15.81 -6.97 4.39
N MET A 65 16.26 -6.54 5.58
CA MET A 65 15.47 -5.63 6.42
C MET A 65 15.20 -4.29 5.73
N ALA A 66 16.21 -3.70 5.10
CA ALA A 66 16.08 -2.43 4.38
C ALA A 66 15.06 -2.52 3.23
N CYS A 67 15.00 -3.66 2.53
CA CYS A 67 14.02 -3.89 1.48
C CYS A 67 12.63 -4.24 2.03
N MET A 68 12.54 -5.01 3.13
CA MET A 68 11.25 -5.41 3.72
C MET A 68 10.48 -4.23 4.31
N LEU A 69 11.18 -3.31 4.97
CA LEU A 69 10.53 -2.23 5.74
C LEU A 69 9.62 -1.36 4.86
N PRO A 70 10.08 -0.78 3.73
CA PRO A 70 9.23 0.01 2.85
C PRO A 70 8.09 -0.82 2.23
N VAL A 71 8.33 -2.08 1.89
CA VAL A 71 7.30 -2.97 1.33
C VAL A 71 6.17 -3.19 2.33
N VAL A 72 6.48 -3.53 3.59
CA VAL A 72 5.44 -3.76 4.61
C VAL A 72 4.68 -2.47 4.94
N ILE A 73 5.36 -1.32 5.02
CA ILE A 73 4.72 -0.02 5.26
C ILE A 73 3.80 0.34 4.09
N GLY A 74 4.26 0.13 2.85
CA GLY A 74 3.46 0.41 1.65
C GLY A 74 2.20 -0.46 1.58
N LEU A 75 2.31 -1.75 1.84
CA LEU A 75 1.15 -2.66 1.88
C LEU A 75 0.16 -2.28 3.01
N ASP A 76 0.65 -1.91 4.20
CA ASP A 76 -0.22 -1.38 5.26
C ASP A 76 -0.89 -0.06 4.85
N THR A 77 -0.21 0.78 4.05
CA THR A 77 -0.79 2.01 3.50
C THR A 77 -1.91 1.70 2.52
N ILE A 78 -1.72 0.72 1.60
CA ILE A 78 -2.76 0.28 0.66
C ILE A 78 -4.00 -0.22 1.42
N ALA A 79 -3.82 -1.01 2.47
CA ALA A 79 -4.93 -1.47 3.31
C ALA A 79 -5.74 -0.32 3.92
N LEU A 80 -5.09 0.78 4.31
CA LEU A 80 -5.75 1.98 4.80
C LEU A 80 -6.46 2.77 3.67
N LEU A 81 -5.83 2.86 2.50
CA LEU A 81 -6.40 3.55 1.33
C LEU A 81 -7.68 2.87 0.82
N ARG A 82 -7.76 1.53 0.93
CA ARG A 82 -9.00 0.80 0.60
C ARG A 82 -10.16 1.11 1.53
N LYS A 83 -9.88 1.48 2.80
CA LYS A 83 -10.92 1.78 3.79
C LYS A 83 -11.36 3.22 3.79
N GLY A 84 -10.42 4.14 3.63
CA GLY A 84 -10.66 5.56 3.78
C GLY A 84 -11.24 6.21 2.53
N ASN A 85 -11.85 7.39 2.71
CA ASN A 85 -12.24 8.23 1.58
C ASN A 85 -11.06 9.11 1.14
N VAL A 86 -10.40 8.71 0.03
CA VAL A 86 -9.22 9.43 -0.50
C VAL A 86 -9.56 10.81 -1.09
N LEU A 87 -10.84 11.09 -1.34
CA LEU A 87 -11.32 12.39 -1.81
C LEU A 87 -11.63 13.34 -0.66
N ASP A 88 -11.77 12.83 0.57
CA ASP A 88 -11.99 13.67 1.76
C ASP A 88 -10.66 14.28 2.25
N ALA A 89 -10.50 15.57 2.01
CA ALA A 89 -9.31 16.31 2.44
C ALA A 89 -9.15 16.39 3.98
N SER A 90 -10.22 16.16 4.75
CA SER A 90 -10.18 16.10 6.21
C SER A 90 -9.65 14.77 6.72
N GLU A 91 -9.78 13.70 5.96
CA GLU A 91 -9.31 12.36 6.30
C GLU A 91 -7.82 12.20 5.93
N ARG A 92 -6.97 12.16 6.93
CA ARG A 92 -5.54 11.95 6.70
C ARG A 92 -5.17 10.46 6.74
N ILE A 93 -5.25 9.80 5.60
CA ILE A 93 -4.92 8.38 5.47
C ILE A 93 -3.40 8.18 5.50
N LYS A 94 -2.88 7.62 6.58
CA LYS A 94 -1.46 7.30 6.74
C LYS A 94 -1.23 6.24 7.81
N VAL A 95 -0.17 5.46 7.66
CA VAL A 95 0.32 4.59 8.74
C VAL A 95 0.88 5.44 9.87
N ASN A 96 0.37 5.24 11.09
CA ASN A 96 0.81 6.00 12.24
C ASN A 96 2.22 5.59 12.72
N ARG A 97 2.90 6.48 13.46
CA ARG A 97 4.28 6.25 13.93
C ARG A 97 4.43 5.01 14.81
N SER A 98 3.41 4.71 15.65
CA SER A 98 3.42 3.52 16.50
C SER A 98 3.42 2.24 15.65
N ARG A 99 2.60 2.21 14.59
CA ARG A 99 2.55 1.09 13.65
C ARG A 99 3.88 0.92 12.90
N ILE A 100 4.48 2.03 12.43
CA ILE A 100 5.80 1.99 11.76
C ILE A 100 6.86 1.39 12.70
N ARG A 101 6.89 1.79 13.98
CA ARG A 101 7.82 1.22 14.97
C ARG A 101 7.61 -0.29 15.14
N LYS A 102 6.35 -0.74 15.28
CA LYS A 102 6.03 -2.18 15.38
C LYS A 102 6.48 -2.95 14.14
N ILE A 103 6.27 -2.40 12.94
CA ILE A 103 6.74 -3.00 11.69
C ILE A 103 8.27 -3.11 11.70
N ALA A 104 8.98 -2.02 12.04
CA ALA A 104 10.44 -2.01 12.06
C ALA A 104 11.02 -3.07 13.02
N VAL A 105 10.49 -3.16 14.23
CA VAL A 105 10.89 -4.19 15.21
C VAL A 105 10.58 -5.60 14.69
N SER A 106 9.39 -5.81 14.12
CA SER A 106 9.00 -7.09 13.55
C SER A 106 9.91 -7.52 12.40
N CYS A 107 10.23 -6.59 11.49
CA CYS A 107 11.16 -6.84 10.39
C CYS A 107 12.56 -7.17 10.92
N LEU A 108 13.06 -6.44 11.91
CA LEU A 108 14.37 -6.68 12.52
C LEU A 108 14.46 -8.08 13.14
N ILE A 109 13.45 -8.46 13.91
CA ILE A 109 13.40 -9.78 14.57
C ILE A 109 13.27 -10.89 13.52
N SER A 110 12.44 -10.68 12.50
CA SER A 110 12.15 -11.69 11.48
C SER A 110 13.36 -12.13 10.67
N THR A 111 14.34 -11.24 10.47
CA THR A 111 15.57 -11.58 9.75
C THR A 111 16.44 -12.62 10.49
N ARG A 112 16.16 -12.87 11.76
CA ARG A 112 16.87 -13.89 12.58
C ARG A 112 16.22 -15.27 12.52
N PHE A 113 14.90 -15.36 12.22
CA PHE A 113 14.15 -16.61 12.27
C PHE A 113 13.71 -17.07 10.87
N LYS A 114 13.99 -18.34 10.54
CA LYS A 114 13.59 -18.93 9.26
C LYS A 114 12.06 -18.94 9.13
N GLY A 115 11.54 -18.44 8.02
CA GLY A 115 10.10 -18.41 7.73
C GLY A 115 9.32 -17.24 8.32
N MET A 116 9.86 -16.51 9.32
CA MET A 116 9.14 -15.39 9.93
C MET A 116 8.99 -14.19 8.98
N GLU A 117 10.00 -13.94 8.15
CA GLU A 117 9.96 -12.91 7.09
C GLU A 117 8.80 -13.16 6.12
N ASN A 118 8.66 -14.41 5.63
CA ASN A 118 7.58 -14.78 4.72
C ASN A 118 6.21 -14.58 5.38
N ARG A 119 6.06 -14.92 6.66
CA ARG A 119 4.79 -14.69 7.39
C ARG A 119 4.44 -13.20 7.48
N ILE A 120 5.43 -12.33 7.72
CA ILE A 120 5.19 -10.88 7.79
C ILE A 120 4.78 -10.36 6.42
N LEU A 121 5.51 -10.70 5.37
CA LEU A 121 5.24 -10.27 3.99
C LEU A 121 3.87 -10.78 3.51
N SER A 122 3.57 -12.07 3.70
CA SER A 122 2.27 -12.63 3.29
C SER A 122 1.10 -12.02 4.06
N ARG A 123 1.25 -11.76 5.37
CA ARG A 123 0.21 -11.08 6.15
C ARG A 123 0.00 -9.64 5.71
N ALA A 124 1.07 -8.92 5.35
CA ALA A 124 0.96 -7.56 4.84
C ALA A 124 0.27 -7.54 3.47
N ALA A 125 0.64 -8.45 2.56
CA ALA A 125 0.00 -8.60 1.25
C ALA A 125 -1.50 -8.92 1.40
N ASN A 126 -1.86 -9.90 2.24
CA ASN A 126 -3.27 -10.24 2.47
C ASN A 126 -4.08 -9.06 3.04
N ARG A 127 -3.50 -8.24 3.94
CA ARG A 127 -4.17 -7.03 4.42
C ARG A 127 -4.38 -6.00 3.31
N ALA A 128 -3.40 -5.81 2.45
CA ALA A 128 -3.50 -4.89 1.32
C ALA A 128 -4.59 -5.31 0.33
N LEU A 129 -4.71 -6.61 0.06
CA LEU A 129 -5.74 -7.14 -0.85
C LEU A 129 -7.15 -7.04 -0.27
N ASN A 130 -7.32 -7.32 1.02
CA ASN A 130 -8.64 -7.41 1.65
C ASN A 130 -9.04 -6.14 2.43
N GLY A 131 -8.18 -5.16 2.55
CA GLY A 131 -8.42 -3.94 3.33
C GLY A 131 -8.55 -4.20 4.84
N ILE A 132 -7.94 -5.27 5.40
CA ILE A 132 -8.13 -5.70 6.81
C ILE A 132 -6.86 -5.51 7.63
#